data_d380b0a200799e158d4560adb09cbf7d
#
_entry.id   d380b0a200799e158d4560adb09cbf7d
#
_cell.length_a   1.000
_cell.length_b   1.000
_cell.length_c   1.000
_cell.angle_alpha   90.00
_cell.angle_beta   90.00
_cell.angle_gamma   90.00
#
_symmetry.space_group_name_H-M   'P 1'
#
loop_
_entity.id
_entity.type
_entity.pdbx_description
1 polymer ?
#
loop_
_entity_poly.entity_id
_entity_poly.type
_entity_poly.pdbx_seq_one_letter_code
_entity_poly.pdbx_strand_id
1 'polypeptide(L)'
;MGIIETQESTSLNMTTNSDSAGQPDNIYFSEKSCMCCVGFVDIVDSTRITAGLTTHQMSKYYSLFINWVSGIISGYSGKVVKNTGDGLLFYFALLGDSPIKTVRNCLDSAITLSVLHRNINSKFISELLPELDYRISLDYGEVSFAQTVDSTTSDIFSTTVNICGKINKVIEPNKVIIGEDLYRIARNLSGYEFHEVKKTISISKRAYPLYTVSEAKLINDY
;
A
#
# COMPACT_ATOMS: atom_id res chain seq x y z
N MET A 1 12.45 -27.49 36.53
CA MET A 1 13.59 -26.72 36.04
C MET A 1 13.23 -26.32 34.62
N GLY A 2 12.53 -25.20 34.51
CA GLY A 2 11.96 -24.72 33.27
C GLY A 2 12.79 -23.57 32.71
N ILE A 3 13.18 -23.71 31.47
CA ILE A 3 13.89 -22.65 30.73
C ILE A 3 12.82 -21.82 30.04
N ILE A 4 12.75 -20.55 30.45
CA ILE A 4 11.92 -19.55 29.79
C ILE A 4 12.77 -18.95 28.67
N GLU A 5 12.43 -19.25 27.42
CA GLU A 5 12.97 -18.53 26.27
C GLU A 5 12.32 -17.16 26.18
N THR A 6 13.14 -16.14 26.40
CA THR A 6 12.80 -14.74 26.18
C THR A 6 12.82 -14.45 24.69
N GLN A 7 11.67 -14.07 24.14
CA GLN A 7 11.58 -13.45 22.80
C GLN A 7 12.36 -12.11 22.81
N GLU A 8 13.45 -12.07 22.08
CA GLU A 8 14.12 -10.84 21.74
C GLU A 8 13.27 -10.03 20.76
N SER A 9 12.64 -9.00 21.30
CA SER A 9 12.12 -7.89 20.49
C SER A 9 13.31 -7.16 19.88
N THR A 10 13.48 -7.28 18.56
CA THR A 10 14.50 -6.57 17.79
C THR A 10 14.19 -5.07 17.81
N SER A 11 14.67 -4.37 18.84
CA SER A 11 14.66 -2.91 18.89
C SER A 11 15.63 -2.39 17.83
N LEU A 12 15.13 -1.55 16.91
CA LEU A 12 15.95 -0.78 15.98
C LEU A 12 16.87 0.14 16.80
N ASN A 13 18.15 -0.19 16.85
CA ASN A 13 19.15 0.70 17.42
C ASN A 13 19.33 1.91 16.49
N MET A 14 18.84 3.06 16.92
CA MET A 14 19.14 4.35 16.30
C MET A 14 20.44 4.87 16.90
N THR A 15 21.45 5.05 16.07
CA THR A 15 22.64 5.83 16.46
C THR A 15 22.28 7.30 16.43
N THR A 16 22.10 7.89 17.62
CA THR A 16 21.99 9.34 17.77
C THR A 16 23.38 9.94 17.76
N ASN A 17 23.75 10.69 16.71
CA ASN A 17 24.84 11.63 16.79
C ASN A 17 24.40 12.78 17.72
N SER A 18 24.98 12.82 18.90
CA SER A 18 24.70 13.79 19.96
C SER A 18 25.42 15.10 19.73
N ASP A 19 25.09 15.87 18.69
CA ASP A 19 25.49 17.28 18.60
C ASP A 19 24.50 18.07 17.76
N SER A 20 23.35 18.36 18.32
CA SER A 20 22.53 19.55 17.99
C SER A 20 21.31 19.62 18.90
N ALA A 21 21.45 20.26 20.04
CA ALA A 21 20.29 20.70 20.81
C ALA A 21 19.54 21.75 20.02
N GLY A 22 18.29 21.46 19.63
CA GLY A 22 17.32 22.51 19.33
C GLY A 22 16.79 22.67 17.93
N GLN A 23 16.50 21.57 17.18
CA GLN A 23 15.55 21.67 16.06
C GLN A 23 14.55 20.48 16.10
N PRO A 24 13.26 20.75 16.39
CA PRO A 24 12.25 19.71 16.53
C PRO A 24 11.84 19.00 15.22
N ASP A 25 12.29 19.47 14.06
CA ASP A 25 11.86 18.97 12.74
C ASP A 25 12.91 18.10 12.02
N ASN A 26 13.92 17.61 12.71
CA ASN A 26 14.92 16.75 12.06
C ASN A 26 14.33 15.38 11.69
N ILE A 27 14.45 15.01 10.41
CA ILE A 27 14.10 13.69 9.89
C ILE A 27 15.35 12.82 9.94
N TYR A 28 15.27 11.69 10.63
CA TYR A 28 16.33 10.71 10.71
C TYR A 28 16.02 9.53 9.79
N PHE A 29 16.95 9.22 8.88
CA PHE A 29 16.87 8.04 8.07
C PHE A 29 17.49 6.85 8.80
N SER A 30 16.79 5.72 8.79
CA SER A 30 17.37 4.46 9.24
C SER A 30 18.50 4.07 8.27
N GLU A 31 19.60 3.58 8.80
CA GLU A 31 20.67 2.97 7.98
C GLU A 31 20.22 1.64 7.36
N LYS A 32 19.08 1.09 7.80
CA LYS A 32 18.54 -0.17 7.31
C LYS A 32 17.50 0.08 6.25
N SER A 33 17.66 -0.60 5.13
CA SER A 33 16.64 -0.74 4.09
C SER A 33 16.13 -2.19 4.04
N CYS A 34 14.96 -2.40 3.47
CA CYS A 34 14.49 -3.74 3.16
C CYS A 34 13.70 -3.77 1.85
N MET A 35 13.65 -4.97 1.26
CA MET A 35 12.79 -5.21 0.10
C MET A 35 11.33 -5.25 0.55
N CYS A 36 10.49 -4.50 -0.14
CA CYS A 36 9.04 -4.38 0.17
C CYS A 36 8.19 -4.47 -1.09
N CYS A 37 7.00 -5.04 -0.94
CA CYS A 37 5.90 -4.68 -1.82
C CYS A 37 5.31 -3.38 -1.27
N VAL A 38 5.24 -2.35 -2.10
CA VAL A 38 4.66 -1.05 -1.76
C VAL A 38 3.35 -0.88 -2.49
N GLY A 39 2.35 -0.32 -1.83
CA GLY A 39 1.06 -0.08 -2.44
C GLY A 39 0.50 1.30 -2.14
N PHE A 40 -0.32 1.76 -3.07
CA PHE A 40 -1.08 2.99 -2.98
C PHE A 40 -2.54 2.70 -3.30
N VAL A 41 -3.45 3.15 -2.45
CA VAL A 41 -4.89 3.20 -2.73
C VAL A 41 -5.35 4.65 -2.63
N ASP A 42 -6.05 5.14 -3.65
CA ASP A 42 -6.40 6.55 -3.79
C ASP A 42 -7.83 6.71 -4.35
N ILE A 43 -8.61 7.61 -3.76
CA ILE A 43 -9.99 7.87 -4.18
C ILE A 43 -9.99 8.63 -5.50
N VAL A 44 -10.82 8.19 -6.43
CA VAL A 44 -11.02 8.88 -7.71
C VAL A 44 -11.87 10.12 -7.51
N ASP A 45 -11.41 11.25 -8.05
CA ASP A 45 -12.15 12.54 -8.01
C ASP A 45 -12.57 12.99 -6.60
N SER A 46 -11.80 12.64 -5.58
CA SER A 46 -12.07 12.93 -4.18
C SER A 46 -12.42 14.39 -3.91
N THR A 47 -11.67 15.31 -4.51
CA THR A 47 -11.92 16.75 -4.38
C THR A 47 -13.30 17.14 -4.88
N ARG A 48 -13.76 16.60 -6.03
CA ARG A 48 -15.09 16.84 -6.59
C ARG A 48 -16.19 16.26 -5.70
N ILE A 49 -15.98 15.06 -5.20
CA ILE A 49 -16.95 14.36 -4.34
C ILE A 49 -17.11 15.14 -3.02
N THR A 50 -16.00 15.50 -2.39
CA THR A 50 -16.01 16.11 -1.06
C THR A 50 -16.39 17.59 -1.05
N ALA A 51 -16.28 18.30 -2.18
CA ALA A 51 -16.70 19.69 -2.30
C ALA A 51 -18.20 19.91 -2.01
N GLY A 52 -19.03 18.86 -2.18
CA GLY A 52 -20.46 18.91 -1.86
C GLY A 52 -20.82 18.45 -0.44
N LEU A 53 -19.84 18.05 0.37
CA LEU A 53 -20.06 17.52 1.70
C LEU A 53 -19.87 18.59 2.79
N THR A 54 -20.64 18.49 3.86
CA THR A 54 -20.33 19.22 5.09
C THR A 54 -19.04 18.70 5.72
N THR A 55 -18.39 19.47 6.58
CA THR A 55 -17.17 19.04 7.30
C THR A 55 -17.37 17.71 8.04
N HIS A 56 -18.53 17.52 8.67
CA HIS A 56 -18.87 16.27 9.37
C HIS A 56 -18.99 15.09 8.39
N GLN A 57 -19.68 15.27 7.28
CA GLN A 57 -19.81 14.22 6.24
C GLN A 57 -18.45 13.90 5.61
N MET A 58 -17.61 14.91 5.34
CA MET A 58 -16.27 14.73 4.80
C MET A 58 -15.39 13.91 5.78
N SER A 59 -15.40 14.24 7.06
CA SER A 59 -14.67 13.48 8.09
C SER A 59 -15.13 12.03 8.15
N LYS A 60 -16.44 11.79 8.11
CA LYS A 60 -17.04 10.46 8.11
C LYS A 60 -16.68 9.69 6.84
N TYR A 61 -16.71 10.35 5.68
CA TYR A 61 -16.37 9.80 4.37
C TYR A 61 -14.94 9.25 4.35
N TYR A 62 -13.96 10.08 4.70
CA TYR A 62 -12.57 9.66 4.77
C TYR A 62 -12.31 8.61 5.85
N SER A 63 -12.93 8.77 7.02
CA SER A 63 -12.77 7.80 8.12
C SER A 63 -13.24 6.40 7.72
N LEU A 64 -14.40 6.28 7.07
CA LEU A 64 -14.90 5.00 6.57
C LEU A 64 -13.95 4.36 5.55
N PHE A 65 -13.48 5.15 4.59
CA PHE A 65 -12.55 4.66 3.56
C PHE A 65 -11.22 4.22 4.16
N ILE A 66 -10.59 5.08 4.96
CA ILE A 66 -9.29 4.81 5.58
C ILE A 66 -9.36 3.56 6.46
N ASN A 67 -10.39 3.46 7.30
CA ASN A 67 -10.56 2.30 8.19
C ASN A 67 -10.84 1.00 7.41
N TRP A 68 -11.60 1.08 6.32
CA TRP A 68 -11.86 -0.04 5.45
C TRP A 68 -10.57 -0.57 4.81
N VAL A 69 -9.81 0.31 4.15
CA VAL A 69 -8.55 -0.06 3.50
C VAL A 69 -7.54 -0.56 4.52
N SER A 70 -7.33 0.18 5.62
CA SER A 70 -6.38 -0.19 6.67
C SER A 70 -6.71 -1.54 7.30
N GLY A 71 -7.99 -1.83 7.53
CA GLY A 71 -8.44 -3.10 8.08
C GLY A 71 -8.09 -4.28 7.18
N ILE A 72 -8.31 -4.16 5.86
CA ILE A 72 -7.96 -5.19 4.90
C ILE A 72 -6.43 -5.36 4.81
N ILE A 73 -5.69 -4.28 4.63
CA ILE A 73 -4.21 -4.33 4.54
C ILE A 73 -3.61 -4.99 5.78
N SER A 74 -4.05 -4.58 6.98
CA SER A 74 -3.56 -5.14 8.25
C SER A 74 -3.95 -6.60 8.43
N GLY A 75 -5.13 -7.00 7.97
CA GLY A 75 -5.59 -8.40 7.98
C GLY A 75 -4.67 -9.33 7.19
N TYR A 76 -3.99 -8.83 6.16
CA TYR A 76 -2.96 -9.54 5.39
C TYR A 76 -1.54 -9.27 5.89
N SER A 77 -1.37 -8.72 7.09
CA SER A 77 -0.06 -8.39 7.69
C SER A 77 0.71 -7.26 6.99
N GLY A 78 0.03 -6.42 6.22
CA GLY A 78 0.57 -5.19 5.67
C GLY A 78 0.61 -4.06 6.71
N LYS A 79 1.45 -3.07 6.48
CA LYS A 79 1.57 -1.89 7.33
C LYS A 79 1.14 -0.64 6.56
N VAL A 80 0.19 0.10 7.10
CA VAL A 80 -0.19 1.43 6.61
C VAL A 80 0.83 2.44 7.15
N VAL A 81 1.39 3.25 6.25
CA VAL A 81 2.42 4.24 6.60
C VAL A 81 1.79 5.55 6.97
N LYS A 82 1.01 6.09 6.05
CA LYS A 82 0.36 7.37 6.21
C LYS A 82 -0.84 7.52 5.30
N ASN A 83 -1.74 8.41 5.72
CA ASN A 83 -2.75 9.00 4.87
C ASN A 83 -2.12 10.11 4.02
N THR A 84 -2.34 10.08 2.72
CA THR A 84 -1.85 11.09 1.76
C THR A 84 -2.94 12.09 1.36
N GLY A 85 -3.90 12.33 2.26
CA GLY A 85 -5.09 13.15 2.01
C GLY A 85 -6.29 12.26 1.67
N ASP A 86 -6.45 11.90 0.42
CA ASP A 86 -7.52 11.06 -0.12
C ASP A 86 -7.09 9.61 -0.43
N GLY A 87 -5.87 9.25 -0.08
CA GLY A 87 -5.31 7.93 -0.30
C GLY A 87 -4.46 7.40 0.85
N LEU A 88 -4.06 6.15 0.76
CA LEU A 88 -3.19 5.47 1.72
C LEU A 88 -1.97 4.88 1.05
N LEU A 89 -0.81 5.15 1.64
CA LEU A 89 0.44 4.48 1.36
C LEU A 89 0.64 3.33 2.36
N PHE A 90 0.96 2.15 1.85
CA PHE A 90 1.20 0.97 2.67
C PHE A 90 2.32 0.10 2.10
N TYR A 91 2.84 -0.82 2.91
CA TYR A 91 3.85 -1.77 2.47
C TYR A 91 3.74 -3.11 3.16
N PHE A 92 4.37 -4.11 2.52
CA PHE A 92 4.60 -5.45 3.05
C PHE A 92 6.10 -5.70 3.00
N ALA A 93 6.76 -5.76 4.15
CA ALA A 93 8.20 -5.99 4.24
C ALA A 93 8.51 -7.47 4.00
N LEU A 94 9.47 -7.74 3.11
CA LEU A 94 9.93 -9.10 2.84
C LEU A 94 11.00 -9.47 3.89
N LEU A 95 10.54 -9.67 5.11
CA LEU A 95 11.38 -10.07 6.23
C LEU A 95 11.18 -11.57 6.53
N GLY A 96 12.26 -12.28 6.84
CA GLY A 96 12.21 -13.68 7.26
C GLY A 96 12.16 -14.71 6.11
N ASP A 97 11.73 -15.93 6.43
CA ASP A 97 11.95 -17.13 5.60
C ASP A 97 10.97 -17.33 4.45
N SER A 98 9.96 -16.46 4.28
CA SER A 98 8.96 -16.66 3.24
C SER A 98 8.58 -15.38 2.45
N PRO A 99 9.50 -14.88 1.59
CA PRO A 99 9.22 -13.75 0.71
C PRO A 99 7.98 -13.96 -0.17
N ILE A 100 7.78 -15.17 -0.67
CA ILE A 100 6.63 -15.54 -1.52
C ILE A 100 5.30 -15.34 -0.78
N LYS A 101 5.21 -15.70 0.50
CA LYS A 101 4.01 -15.48 1.31
C LYS A 101 3.69 -13.99 1.43
N THR A 102 4.71 -13.17 1.62
CA THR A 102 4.54 -11.71 1.71
C THR A 102 4.03 -11.12 0.39
N VAL A 103 4.57 -11.57 -0.75
CA VAL A 103 4.07 -11.16 -2.07
C VAL A 103 2.62 -11.59 -2.26
N ARG A 104 2.25 -12.82 -1.89
CA ARG A 104 0.85 -13.29 -1.92
C ARG A 104 -0.04 -12.42 -1.05
N ASN A 105 0.31 -12.18 0.19
CA ASN A 105 -0.46 -11.34 1.10
C ASN A 105 -0.70 -9.93 0.51
N CYS A 106 0.30 -9.35 -0.13
CA CYS A 106 0.19 -8.06 -0.80
C CYS A 106 -0.83 -8.12 -1.96
N LEU A 107 -0.71 -9.10 -2.86
CA LEU A 107 -1.63 -9.27 -3.99
C LEU A 107 -3.06 -9.58 -3.53
N ASP A 108 -3.22 -10.51 -2.58
CA ASP A 108 -4.52 -10.91 -2.05
C ASP A 108 -5.24 -9.74 -1.36
N SER A 109 -4.51 -8.91 -0.61
CA SER A 109 -5.08 -7.71 0.01
C SER A 109 -5.63 -6.73 -1.03
N ALA A 110 -4.88 -6.49 -2.10
CA ALA A 110 -5.29 -5.59 -3.18
C ALA A 110 -6.46 -6.15 -4.00
N ILE A 111 -6.44 -7.45 -4.30
CA ILE A 111 -7.56 -8.14 -4.98
C ILE A 111 -8.81 -8.10 -4.09
N THR A 112 -8.67 -8.35 -2.79
CA THR A 112 -9.77 -8.26 -1.82
C THR A 112 -10.39 -6.85 -1.82
N LEU A 113 -9.58 -5.79 -1.80
CA LEU A 113 -10.06 -4.42 -1.94
C LEU A 113 -10.86 -4.25 -3.23
N SER A 114 -10.35 -4.71 -4.37
CA SER A 114 -11.04 -4.61 -5.66
C SER A 114 -12.36 -5.37 -5.70
N VAL A 115 -12.40 -6.61 -5.20
CA VAL A 115 -13.59 -7.46 -5.17
C VAL A 115 -14.66 -6.90 -4.24
N LEU A 116 -14.28 -6.41 -3.08
CA LEU A 116 -15.19 -5.88 -2.07
C LEU A 116 -15.60 -4.41 -2.30
N HIS A 117 -15.28 -3.82 -3.44
CA HIS A 117 -15.64 -2.44 -3.79
C HIS A 117 -17.16 -2.17 -3.64
N ARG A 118 -18.02 -3.10 -4.07
CA ARG A 118 -19.47 -2.96 -3.91
C ARG A 118 -19.90 -2.97 -2.44
N ASN A 119 -19.23 -3.73 -1.60
CA ASN A 119 -19.54 -3.83 -0.17
C ASN A 119 -19.27 -2.51 0.54
N ILE A 120 -18.13 -1.87 0.27
CA ILE A 120 -17.84 -0.56 0.86
C ILE A 120 -18.86 0.48 0.37
N ASN A 121 -19.21 0.51 -0.92
CA ASN A 121 -20.21 1.44 -1.44
C ASN A 121 -21.60 1.23 -0.83
N SER A 122 -22.01 -0.01 -0.58
CA SER A 122 -23.26 -0.28 0.16
C SER A 122 -23.23 0.35 1.56
N LYS A 123 -22.05 0.34 2.23
CA LYS A 123 -21.88 1.01 3.53
C LYS A 123 -21.97 2.54 3.39
N PHE A 124 -21.35 3.12 2.37
CA PHE A 124 -21.43 4.57 2.12
C PHE A 124 -22.86 5.02 1.89
N ILE A 125 -23.61 4.31 1.05
CA ILE A 125 -25.04 4.58 0.79
C ILE A 125 -25.84 4.52 2.10
N SER A 126 -25.63 3.50 2.93
CA SER A 126 -26.33 3.36 4.21
C SER A 126 -26.08 4.49 5.21
N GLU A 127 -24.96 5.19 5.04
CA GLU A 127 -24.56 6.35 5.84
C GLU A 127 -24.91 7.69 5.19
N LEU A 128 -25.69 7.66 4.10
CA LEU A 128 -26.08 8.82 3.29
C LEU A 128 -24.86 9.59 2.74
N LEU A 129 -23.81 8.86 2.36
CA LEU A 129 -22.61 9.38 1.74
C LEU A 129 -22.55 8.99 0.26
N PRO A 130 -21.88 9.78 -0.58
CA PRO A 130 -21.66 9.43 -1.99
C PRO A 130 -20.85 8.13 -2.11
N GLU A 131 -21.15 7.36 -3.16
CA GLU A 131 -20.30 6.24 -3.57
C GLU A 131 -18.92 6.73 -3.98
N LEU A 132 -17.93 5.85 -3.90
CA LEU A 132 -16.57 6.13 -4.31
C LEU A 132 -16.02 5.04 -5.22
N ASP A 133 -15.15 5.46 -6.11
CA ASP A 133 -14.22 4.62 -6.82
C ASP A 133 -12.81 4.88 -6.31
N TYR A 134 -11.92 3.88 -6.39
CA TYR A 134 -10.53 4.03 -5.99
C TYR A 134 -9.59 3.28 -6.93
N ARG A 135 -8.34 3.68 -6.95
CA ARG A 135 -7.27 3.07 -7.71
C ARG A 135 -6.33 2.33 -6.79
N ILE A 136 -5.88 1.17 -7.20
CA ILE A 136 -4.94 0.35 -6.41
C ILE A 136 -3.71 0.09 -7.28
N SER A 137 -2.57 0.59 -6.83
CA SER A 137 -1.29 0.37 -7.49
C SER A 137 -0.31 -0.30 -6.54
N LEU A 138 0.45 -1.28 -7.04
CA LEU A 138 1.47 -2.00 -6.29
C LEU A 138 2.77 -2.04 -7.09
N ASP A 139 3.89 -2.02 -6.40
CA ASP A 139 5.18 -2.36 -6.98
C ASP A 139 6.14 -2.92 -5.93
N TYR A 140 7.33 -3.35 -6.37
CA TYR A 140 8.30 -4.01 -5.52
C TYR A 140 9.67 -3.34 -5.63
N GLY A 141 10.35 -3.19 -4.51
CA GLY A 141 11.71 -2.67 -4.49
C GLY A 141 12.21 -2.38 -3.08
N GLU A 142 13.44 -1.88 -3.05
CA GLU A 142 14.09 -1.49 -1.81
C GLU A 142 13.48 -0.21 -1.23
N VAL A 143 13.27 -0.18 0.08
CA VAL A 143 12.63 0.90 0.82
C VAL A 143 13.50 1.29 2.00
N SER A 144 13.78 2.58 2.15
CA SER A 144 14.40 3.17 3.33
C SER A 144 13.33 3.73 4.27
N PHE A 145 13.60 3.68 5.56
CA PHE A 145 12.69 4.17 6.59
C PHE A 145 13.24 5.47 7.17
N ALA A 146 12.35 6.41 7.45
CA ALA A 146 12.69 7.64 8.15
C ALA A 146 11.67 7.94 9.24
N GLN A 147 12.11 8.60 10.28
CA GLN A 147 11.28 8.99 11.41
C GLN A 147 11.65 10.41 11.84
N THR A 148 10.66 11.22 12.19
CA THR A 148 10.89 12.48 12.91
C THR A 148 11.07 12.19 14.40
N VAL A 149 11.79 13.05 15.11
CA VAL A 149 12.10 12.89 16.54
C VAL A 149 10.84 12.63 17.37
N ASP A 150 9.75 13.32 17.04
CA ASP A 150 8.50 13.29 17.81
C ASP A 150 7.47 12.29 17.27
N SER A 151 7.81 11.51 16.21
CA SER A 151 6.88 10.58 15.58
C SER A 151 7.13 9.14 16.04
N THR A 152 6.06 8.47 16.46
CA THR A 152 6.07 7.03 16.72
C THR A 152 5.92 6.19 15.46
N THR A 153 5.64 6.83 14.32
CA THR A 153 5.44 6.17 13.02
C THR A 153 6.60 6.49 12.09
N SER A 154 7.12 5.46 11.41
CA SER A 154 8.13 5.62 10.37
C SER A 154 7.46 5.92 9.03
N ASP A 155 7.99 6.90 8.30
CA ASP A 155 7.68 7.12 6.89
C ASP A 155 8.58 6.25 6.01
N ILE A 156 8.20 6.03 4.75
CA ILE A 156 8.99 5.25 3.81
C ILE A 156 9.39 6.09 2.59
N PHE A 157 10.61 5.87 2.13
CA PHE A 157 11.19 6.58 1.00
C PHE A 157 11.83 5.59 0.04
N SER A 158 11.45 5.64 -1.22
CA SER A 158 12.09 4.85 -2.28
C SER A 158 11.66 5.29 -3.67
N THR A 159 12.40 4.85 -4.67
CA THR A 159 11.98 4.93 -6.06
C THR A 159 10.66 4.16 -6.27
N THR A 160 10.48 3.03 -5.60
CA THR A 160 9.26 2.20 -5.66
C THR A 160 8.02 2.96 -5.20
N VAL A 161 8.10 3.74 -4.10
CA VAL A 161 7.02 4.63 -3.65
C VAL A 161 6.62 5.62 -4.75
N ASN A 162 7.63 6.25 -5.38
CA ASN A 162 7.39 7.19 -6.46
C ASN A 162 6.79 6.52 -7.71
N ILE A 163 7.20 5.29 -8.01
CA ILE A 163 6.64 4.49 -9.11
C ILE A 163 5.17 4.16 -8.82
N CYS A 164 4.83 3.65 -7.64
CA CYS A 164 3.44 3.41 -7.24
C CYS A 164 2.56 4.65 -7.40
N GLY A 165 3.03 5.81 -6.96
CA GLY A 165 2.31 7.07 -7.14
C GLY A 165 2.11 7.47 -8.60
N LYS A 166 3.08 7.17 -9.49
CA LYS A 166 2.94 7.40 -10.94
C LYS A 166 1.96 6.41 -11.58
N ILE A 167 2.03 5.13 -11.20
CA ILE A 167 1.09 4.10 -11.67
C ILE A 167 -0.33 4.53 -11.32
N ASN A 168 -0.58 4.91 -10.07
CA ASN A 168 -1.91 5.27 -9.59
C ASN A 168 -2.58 6.38 -10.40
N LYS A 169 -1.81 7.35 -10.90
CA LYS A 169 -2.32 8.47 -11.72
C LYS A 169 -2.82 8.10 -13.11
N VAL A 170 -2.41 6.95 -13.65
CA VAL A 170 -2.68 6.58 -15.05
C VAL A 170 -3.61 5.39 -15.21
N ILE A 171 -3.99 4.75 -14.12
CA ILE A 171 -4.80 3.51 -14.13
C ILE A 171 -6.30 3.79 -14.04
N GLU A 172 -7.08 2.78 -14.46
CA GLU A 172 -8.52 2.81 -14.35
C GLU A 172 -8.97 2.52 -12.91
N PRO A 173 -10.15 3.07 -12.49
CA PRO A 173 -10.73 2.79 -11.18
C PRO A 173 -11.02 1.30 -10.94
N ASN A 174 -11.01 0.92 -9.67
CA ASN A 174 -11.45 -0.39 -9.16
C ASN A 174 -10.67 -1.59 -9.71
N LYS A 175 -9.50 -1.35 -10.28
CA LYS A 175 -8.57 -2.38 -10.74
C LYS A 175 -7.30 -2.38 -9.91
N VAL A 176 -6.69 -3.55 -9.80
CA VAL A 176 -5.35 -3.70 -9.24
C VAL A 176 -4.35 -3.68 -10.39
N ILE A 177 -3.43 -2.73 -10.34
CA ILE A 177 -2.35 -2.62 -11.31
C ILE A 177 -1.02 -2.74 -10.57
N ILE A 178 -0.14 -3.56 -11.12
CA ILE A 178 1.20 -3.77 -10.59
C ILE A 178 2.26 -3.29 -11.58
N GLY A 179 3.40 -2.87 -11.06
CA GLY A 179 4.56 -2.52 -11.86
C GLY A 179 5.37 -3.75 -12.30
N GLU A 180 6.28 -3.54 -13.24
CA GLU A 180 7.15 -4.58 -13.83
C GLU A 180 7.96 -5.32 -12.76
N ASP A 181 8.48 -4.63 -11.74
CA ASP A 181 9.34 -5.25 -10.74
C ASP A 181 8.57 -6.23 -9.86
N LEU A 182 7.33 -5.89 -9.47
CA LEU A 182 6.45 -6.82 -8.76
C LEU A 182 6.00 -7.97 -9.68
N TYR A 183 5.66 -7.67 -10.93
CA TYR A 183 5.26 -8.70 -11.90
C TYR A 183 6.35 -9.77 -12.08
N ARG A 184 7.62 -9.39 -12.19
CA ARG A 184 8.74 -10.35 -12.35
C ARG A 184 8.82 -11.38 -11.23
N ILE A 185 8.47 -10.99 -10.01
CA ILE A 185 8.48 -11.88 -8.85
C ILE A 185 7.20 -12.70 -8.80
N ALA A 186 6.06 -12.11 -9.16
CA ALA A 186 4.75 -12.69 -8.97
C ALA A 186 4.28 -13.59 -10.13
N ARG A 187 4.78 -13.39 -11.36
CA ARG A 187 4.27 -14.01 -12.60
C ARG A 187 4.16 -15.53 -12.60
N ASN A 188 4.97 -16.20 -11.78
CA ASN A 188 4.97 -17.66 -11.68
C ASN A 188 4.17 -18.16 -10.48
N LEU A 189 3.52 -17.29 -9.72
CA LEU A 189 2.70 -17.68 -8.59
C LEU A 189 1.36 -18.23 -9.10
N SER A 190 1.03 -19.46 -8.69
CA SER A 190 -0.28 -20.03 -8.98
C SER A 190 -1.41 -19.26 -8.29
N GLY A 191 -2.57 -19.23 -8.89
CA GLY A 191 -3.76 -18.57 -8.34
C GLY A 191 -3.97 -17.13 -8.83
N TYR A 192 -3.09 -16.60 -9.68
CA TYR A 192 -3.22 -15.27 -10.25
C TYR A 192 -3.15 -15.28 -11.77
N GLU A 193 -3.87 -14.35 -12.39
CA GLU A 193 -3.78 -14.02 -13.79
C GLU A 193 -3.23 -12.60 -13.95
N PHE A 194 -2.29 -12.43 -14.88
CA PHE A 194 -1.65 -11.15 -15.17
C PHE A 194 -1.82 -10.81 -16.64
N HIS A 195 -2.24 -9.57 -16.93
CA HIS A 195 -2.40 -9.09 -18.30
C HIS A 195 -1.68 -7.74 -18.45
N GLU A 196 -0.81 -7.64 -19.45
CA GLU A 196 -0.12 -6.38 -19.73
C GLU A 196 -1.12 -5.29 -20.13
N VAL A 197 -0.94 -4.10 -19.58
CA VAL A 197 -1.77 -2.93 -19.85
C VAL A 197 -1.14 -2.14 -20.99
N LYS A 198 -1.95 -1.67 -21.94
CA LYS A 198 -1.47 -0.83 -23.05
C LYS A 198 -0.78 0.48 -22.61
N LYS A 199 -1.17 0.99 -21.42
CA LYS A 199 -0.57 2.19 -20.82
C LYS A 199 0.76 1.81 -20.14
N THR A 200 1.76 2.65 -20.30
CA THR A 200 3.04 2.55 -19.60
C THR A 200 3.31 3.86 -18.88
N ILE A 201 4.16 3.83 -17.87
CA ILE A 201 4.72 5.04 -17.26
C ILE A 201 6.18 5.20 -17.73
N SER A 202 6.72 6.42 -17.62
CA SER A 202 8.13 6.67 -17.93
C SER A 202 8.94 6.75 -16.64
N ILE A 203 9.99 5.92 -16.57
CA ILE A 203 11.00 5.96 -15.51
C ILE A 203 12.35 6.16 -16.16
N SER A 204 13.05 7.26 -15.81
CA SER A 204 14.36 7.61 -16.39
C SER A 204 14.36 7.54 -17.92
N LYS A 205 13.31 8.07 -18.57
CA LYS A 205 13.11 8.09 -20.04
C LYS A 205 12.89 6.70 -20.68
N ARG A 206 12.66 5.65 -19.90
CA ARG A 206 12.33 4.31 -20.40
C ARG A 206 10.87 3.99 -20.09
N ALA A 207 10.23 3.26 -21.01
CA ALA A 207 8.89 2.72 -20.76
C ALA A 207 8.97 1.68 -19.63
N TYR A 208 8.05 1.77 -18.69
CA TYR A 208 7.92 0.82 -17.59
C TYR A 208 6.56 0.12 -17.73
N PRO A 209 6.56 -1.18 -18.05
CA PRO A 209 5.35 -1.96 -18.25
C PRO A 209 4.51 -2.05 -17.00
N LEU A 210 3.20 -2.15 -17.21
CA LEU A 210 2.20 -2.30 -16.14
C LEU A 210 1.32 -3.50 -16.43
N TYR A 211 0.84 -4.16 -15.39
CA TYR A 211 0.03 -5.37 -15.48
C TYR A 211 -1.19 -5.26 -14.57
N THR A 212 -2.36 -5.67 -15.08
CA THR A 212 -3.48 -6.00 -14.19
C THR A 212 -3.18 -7.31 -13.48
N VAL A 213 -3.70 -7.46 -12.28
CA VAL A 213 -3.70 -8.73 -11.56
C VAL A 213 -5.11 -9.03 -11.07
N SER A 214 -5.51 -10.28 -11.20
CA SER A 214 -6.77 -10.82 -10.69
C SER A 214 -6.56 -12.26 -10.21
N GLU A 215 -7.53 -12.76 -9.45
CA GLU A 215 -7.56 -14.17 -9.07
C GLU A 215 -7.80 -15.03 -10.32
N ALA A 216 -7.01 -16.09 -10.47
CA ALA A 216 -7.20 -17.04 -11.56
C ALA A 216 -8.56 -17.74 -11.40
N LYS A 217 -9.35 -17.78 -12.46
CA LYS A 217 -10.59 -18.56 -12.46
C LYS A 217 -10.25 -20.03 -12.35
N LEU A 218 -10.79 -20.71 -11.35
CA LEU A 218 -10.77 -22.16 -11.34
C LEU A 218 -11.53 -22.65 -12.57
N ILE A 219 -10.83 -23.22 -13.54
CA ILE A 219 -11.48 -23.96 -14.63
C ILE A 219 -12.02 -25.21 -13.94
N ASN A 220 -13.30 -25.20 -13.62
CA ASN A 220 -14.00 -26.43 -13.28
C ASN A 220 -14.21 -27.18 -14.59
N ASP A 221 -13.26 -28.05 -14.95
CA ASP A 221 -13.49 -29.08 -15.97
C ASP A 221 -14.52 -30.07 -15.40
N TYR A 222 -15.76 -29.91 -15.85
CA TYR A 222 -16.83 -30.92 -15.73
C TYR A 222 -16.86 -31.77 -16.99
#